data_98b487f97a3e6a77d22e8a9cec6a7fe1
#
_entry.id   98b487f97a3e6a77d22e8a9cec6a7fe1
#
_cell.length_a   1.000
_cell.length_b   1.000
_cell.length_c   1.000
_cell.angle_alpha   90.00
_cell.angle_beta   90.00
_cell.angle_gamma   90.00
#
_symmetry.space_group_name_H-M   'P 1'
#
loop_
_entity.id
_entity.type
_entity.pdbx_description
1 polymer ?
#
loop_
_entity_poly.entity_id
_entity_poly.type
_entity_poly.pdbx_seq_one_letter_code
_entity_poly.pdbx_strand_id
1 'polypeptide(L)'
;MRYAHGEFIVTRCGDAVVTQAYGPWNKECVKSFANEYRFNAEALFGKEWCNIVCVTGESLLIPDAELQLRERTAAMHPLGLTHIAVVLSDSTAKATTKAQLKRTYKGLNVEFTFVELIENAVEWLVGHGFNIDLESISLHVAKVASK
;
A
#
# COMPACT_ATOMS: atom_id res chain seq x y z
N MET A 1 -18.90 -9.71 -6.76
CA MET A 1 -17.75 -8.86 -7.09
C MET A 1 -16.62 -9.70 -7.67
N ARG A 2 -16.07 -9.23 -8.73
CA ARG A 2 -14.99 -9.96 -9.40
C ARG A 2 -13.65 -9.26 -9.18
N TYR A 3 -12.61 -10.05 -9.03
CA TYR A 3 -11.25 -9.55 -8.87
C TYR A 3 -10.36 -9.99 -10.05
N ALA A 4 -10.98 -10.18 -11.24
CA ALA A 4 -10.25 -10.66 -12.42
C ALA A 4 -9.06 -9.77 -12.79
N HIS A 5 -9.18 -8.48 -12.59
CA HIS A 5 -8.13 -7.50 -12.88
C HIS A 5 -7.61 -6.82 -11.61
N GLY A 6 -8.00 -7.39 -10.46
CA GLY A 6 -7.65 -6.83 -9.18
C GLY A 6 -8.63 -5.74 -8.73
N GLU A 7 -8.56 -5.42 -7.46
CA GLU A 7 -9.33 -4.34 -6.84
C GLU A 7 -8.53 -3.73 -5.71
N PHE A 8 -8.98 -2.57 -5.24
CA PHE A 8 -8.31 -1.88 -4.14
C PHE A 8 -9.28 -0.98 -3.40
N ILE A 9 -8.91 -0.67 -2.15
CA ILE A 9 -9.55 0.38 -1.36
C ILE A 9 -8.42 1.25 -0.84
N VAL A 10 -8.51 2.57 -1.03
CA VAL A 10 -7.48 3.52 -0.58
C VAL A 10 -8.12 4.48 0.42
N THR A 11 -7.48 4.65 1.57
CA THR A 11 -7.97 5.54 2.63
C THR A 11 -6.79 6.33 3.21
N ARG A 12 -6.94 7.64 3.35
CA ARG A 12 -5.94 8.43 4.06
C ARG A 12 -6.23 8.40 5.55
N CYS A 13 -5.22 8.05 6.34
CA CYS A 13 -5.33 7.92 7.80
C CYS A 13 -4.24 8.77 8.46
N GLY A 14 -4.45 10.08 8.53
CA GLY A 14 -3.43 11.01 9.02
C GLY A 14 -2.30 11.13 8.02
N ASP A 15 -1.08 10.82 8.44
CA ASP A 15 0.11 10.86 7.58
C ASP A 15 0.28 9.58 6.76
N ALA A 16 -0.64 8.63 6.87
CA ALA A 16 -0.56 7.37 6.13
C ALA A 16 -1.62 7.29 5.04
N VAL A 17 -1.23 6.74 3.90
CA VAL A 17 -2.17 6.30 2.87
C VAL A 17 -2.26 4.78 2.98
N VAL A 18 -3.45 4.29 3.32
CA VAL A 18 -3.70 2.85 3.53
C VAL A 18 -4.35 2.28 2.29
N THR A 19 -3.75 1.25 1.74
CA THR A 19 -4.25 0.55 0.56
C THR A 19 -4.58 -0.90 0.92
N GLN A 20 -5.80 -1.32 0.58
CA GLN A 20 -6.16 -2.72 0.63
C GLN A 20 -6.14 -3.24 -0.80
N ALA A 21 -5.31 -4.25 -1.09
CA ALA A 21 -5.14 -4.80 -2.43
C ALA A 21 -5.76 -6.20 -2.51
N TYR A 22 -6.56 -6.44 -3.54
CA TYR A 22 -7.27 -7.71 -3.74
C TYR A 22 -6.92 -8.32 -5.10
N GLY A 23 -6.64 -9.62 -5.08
CA GLY A 23 -6.45 -10.40 -6.30
C GLY A 23 -5.21 -10.01 -7.08
N PRO A 24 -4.98 -10.65 -8.22
CA PRO A 24 -3.83 -10.28 -9.05
C PRO A 24 -4.08 -8.95 -9.74
N TRP A 25 -3.02 -8.15 -9.86
CA TRP A 25 -3.09 -6.84 -10.49
C TRP A 25 -2.41 -6.86 -11.85
N ASN A 26 -3.11 -6.32 -12.85
CA ASN A 26 -2.53 -6.05 -14.16
C ASN A 26 -2.16 -4.56 -14.25
N LYS A 27 -1.61 -4.17 -15.39
CA LYS A 27 -1.17 -2.79 -15.65
C LYS A 27 -2.30 -1.76 -15.50
N GLU A 28 -3.51 -2.13 -15.96
CA GLU A 28 -4.66 -1.23 -15.88
C GLU A 28 -5.10 -1.01 -14.44
N CYS A 29 -5.04 -2.05 -13.61
CA CYS A 29 -5.35 -1.95 -12.19
C CYS A 29 -4.36 -1.02 -11.50
N VAL A 30 -3.07 -1.12 -11.81
CA VAL A 30 -2.05 -0.21 -11.26
C VAL A 30 -2.34 1.22 -11.64
N LYS A 31 -2.75 1.47 -12.89
CA LYS A 31 -3.08 2.81 -13.35
C LYS A 31 -4.27 3.39 -12.58
N SER A 32 -5.33 2.61 -12.41
CA SER A 32 -6.51 3.04 -11.65
C SER A 32 -6.16 3.29 -10.19
N PHE A 33 -5.37 2.40 -9.61
CA PHE A 33 -4.88 2.55 -8.25
C PHE A 33 -4.05 3.84 -8.09
N ALA A 34 -3.16 4.11 -9.03
CA ALA A 34 -2.29 5.29 -8.95
C ALA A 34 -3.12 6.58 -8.93
N ASN A 35 -4.21 6.64 -9.69
CA ASN A 35 -5.10 7.80 -9.70
C ASN A 35 -5.80 7.97 -8.35
N GLU A 36 -6.33 6.89 -7.80
CA GLU A 36 -7.02 6.91 -6.52
C GLU A 36 -6.04 7.21 -5.38
N TYR A 37 -4.85 6.62 -5.43
CA TYR A 37 -3.79 6.87 -4.47
C TYR A 37 -3.41 8.35 -4.46
N ARG A 38 -3.17 8.93 -5.64
CA ARG A 38 -2.79 10.34 -5.77
C ARG A 38 -3.85 11.25 -5.18
N PHE A 39 -5.12 10.98 -5.46
CA PHE A 39 -6.23 11.74 -4.91
C PHE A 39 -6.17 11.79 -3.38
N ASN A 40 -5.86 10.66 -2.75
CA ASN A 40 -5.76 10.57 -1.29
C ASN A 40 -4.46 11.16 -0.75
N ALA A 41 -3.38 11.11 -1.52
CA ALA A 41 -2.05 11.53 -1.06
C ALA A 41 -1.77 13.02 -1.25
N GLU A 42 -2.50 13.70 -2.15
CA GLU A 42 -2.21 15.09 -2.50
C GLU A 42 -2.12 16.03 -1.30
N ALA A 43 -2.95 15.82 -0.29
CA ALA A 43 -2.94 16.65 0.91
C ALA A 43 -1.66 16.50 1.72
N LEU A 44 -0.87 15.45 1.44
CA LEU A 44 0.38 15.15 2.15
C LEU A 44 1.61 15.61 1.38
N PHE A 45 1.46 16.02 0.13
CA PHE A 45 2.60 16.45 -0.70
C PHE A 45 3.32 17.64 -0.06
N GLY A 46 4.65 17.58 -0.08
CA GLY A 46 5.48 18.62 0.50
C GLY A 46 5.90 18.34 1.94
N LYS A 47 5.38 17.28 2.54
CA LYS A 47 5.83 16.80 3.85
C LYS A 47 6.06 15.29 3.76
N GLU A 48 6.72 14.72 4.74
CA GLU A 48 6.94 13.27 4.75
C GLU A 48 5.64 12.54 5.07
N TRP A 49 5.37 11.47 4.33
CA TRP A 49 4.25 10.59 4.63
C TRP A 49 4.63 9.13 4.42
N CYS A 50 3.70 8.24 4.73
CA CYS A 50 3.94 6.81 4.67
C CYS A 50 2.77 6.06 4.06
N ASN A 51 3.04 4.82 3.66
CA ASN A 51 2.03 3.91 3.13
C ASN A 51 1.88 2.70 4.03
N ILE A 52 0.64 2.22 4.17
CA ILE A 52 0.35 0.89 4.69
C ILE A 52 -0.31 0.14 3.55
N VAL A 53 0.29 -0.97 3.12
CA VAL A 53 -0.22 -1.78 2.00
C VAL A 53 -0.65 -3.12 2.56
N CYS A 54 -1.96 -3.37 2.58
CA CYS A 54 -2.54 -4.62 3.06
C CYS A 54 -2.87 -5.48 1.85
N VAL A 55 -2.19 -6.62 1.71
CA VAL A 55 -2.41 -7.52 0.58
C VAL A 55 -3.36 -8.63 1.00
N THR A 56 -4.33 -8.96 0.13
CA THR A 56 -5.39 -9.92 0.40
C THR A 56 -5.45 -10.96 -0.70
N GLY A 57 -5.51 -12.23 -0.32
CA GLY A 57 -5.58 -13.34 -1.27
C GLY A 57 -4.30 -13.44 -2.12
N GLU A 58 -4.47 -13.78 -3.39
CA GLU A 58 -3.36 -13.85 -4.33
C GLU A 58 -3.13 -12.49 -4.98
N SER A 59 -2.69 -11.51 -4.19
CA SER A 59 -2.43 -10.15 -4.68
C SER A 59 -1.06 -10.08 -5.36
N LEU A 60 -0.94 -10.79 -6.47
CA LEU A 60 0.29 -10.85 -7.25
C LEU A 60 0.25 -9.82 -8.39
N LEU A 61 1.42 -9.41 -8.82
CA LEU A 61 1.58 -8.47 -9.93
C LEU A 61 2.08 -9.24 -11.15
N ILE A 62 1.45 -9.03 -12.31
CA ILE A 62 2.06 -9.50 -13.56
C ILE A 62 3.28 -8.60 -13.84
N PRO A 63 4.25 -9.06 -14.66
CA PRO A 63 5.51 -8.31 -14.83
C PRO A 63 5.36 -6.84 -15.20
N ASP A 64 4.45 -6.51 -16.14
CA ASP A 64 4.22 -5.12 -16.54
C ASP A 64 3.64 -4.29 -15.39
N ALA A 65 2.79 -4.91 -14.56
CA ALA A 65 2.21 -4.25 -13.40
C ALA A 65 3.28 -3.99 -12.32
N GLU A 66 4.17 -4.94 -12.13
CA GLU A 66 5.27 -4.77 -11.16
C GLU A 66 6.15 -3.57 -11.54
N LEU A 67 6.53 -3.49 -12.81
CA LEU A 67 7.35 -2.38 -13.31
C LEU A 67 6.63 -1.05 -13.16
N GLN A 68 5.37 -1.00 -13.52
CA GLN A 68 4.59 0.24 -13.42
C GLN A 68 4.40 0.68 -11.97
N LEU A 69 4.15 -0.26 -11.06
CA LEU A 69 4.03 0.06 -9.64
C LEU A 69 5.35 0.64 -9.11
N ARG A 70 6.48 0.09 -9.52
CA ARG A 70 7.79 0.61 -9.15
C ARG A 70 7.96 2.05 -9.62
N GLU A 71 7.63 2.33 -10.88
CA GLU A 71 7.74 3.68 -11.44
C GLU A 71 6.83 4.67 -10.70
N ARG A 72 5.60 4.27 -10.41
CA ARG A 72 4.63 5.11 -9.69
C ARG A 72 5.10 5.40 -8.25
N THR A 73 5.63 4.38 -7.58
CA THR A 73 6.15 4.54 -6.22
C THR A 73 7.36 5.47 -6.22
N ALA A 74 8.26 5.30 -7.18
CA ALA A 74 9.45 6.14 -7.33
C ALA A 74 9.06 7.62 -7.49
N ALA A 75 7.97 7.89 -8.23
CA ALA A 75 7.50 9.25 -8.45
C ALA A 75 6.96 9.91 -7.18
N MET A 76 6.55 9.14 -6.18
CA MET A 76 6.02 9.68 -4.93
C MET A 76 7.12 10.10 -3.95
N HIS A 77 8.30 9.50 -4.04
CA HIS A 77 9.39 9.83 -3.11
C HIS A 77 9.78 11.33 -3.11
N PRO A 78 9.99 11.97 -4.26
CA PRO A 78 10.30 13.40 -4.27
C PRO A 78 9.20 14.28 -3.69
N LEU A 79 7.97 13.78 -3.64
CA LEU A 79 6.83 14.50 -3.08
C LEU A 79 6.69 14.30 -1.58
N GLY A 80 7.44 13.34 -1.00
CA GLY A 80 7.50 13.16 0.44
C GLY A 80 7.30 11.73 0.96
N LEU A 81 7.04 10.74 0.10
CA LEU A 81 6.89 9.35 0.55
C LEU A 81 8.24 8.80 1.01
N THR A 82 8.32 8.36 2.27
CA THR A 82 9.57 7.87 2.87
C THR A 82 9.49 6.46 3.46
N HIS A 83 8.30 5.99 3.84
CA HIS A 83 8.16 4.70 4.54
C HIS A 83 6.97 3.91 4.01
N ILE A 84 7.14 2.60 3.88
CA ILE A 84 6.10 1.68 3.42
C ILE A 84 6.08 0.45 4.32
N ALA A 85 4.93 0.16 4.93
CA ALA A 85 4.72 -1.06 5.69
C ALA A 85 3.74 -1.96 4.95
N VAL A 86 4.13 -3.21 4.68
CA VAL A 86 3.28 -4.18 3.99
C VAL A 86 2.74 -5.17 5.00
N VAL A 87 1.41 -5.33 5.02
CA VAL A 87 0.70 -6.23 5.94
C VAL A 87 0.33 -7.51 5.18
N LEU A 88 0.74 -8.64 5.70
CA LEU A 88 0.66 -9.93 5.00
C LEU A 88 -0.38 -10.91 5.55
N SER A 89 -1.07 -10.59 6.67
CA SER A 89 -1.95 -11.55 7.34
C SER A 89 -2.98 -12.21 6.42
N ASP A 90 -3.57 -11.46 5.49
CA ASP A 90 -4.63 -11.96 4.63
C ASP A 90 -4.14 -12.43 3.26
N SER A 91 -2.83 -12.44 3.04
CA SER A 91 -2.24 -12.95 1.80
C SER A 91 -2.22 -14.48 1.81
N THR A 92 -2.60 -15.09 0.70
CA THR A 92 -2.51 -16.54 0.50
C THR A 92 -1.23 -16.92 -0.27
N ALA A 93 -0.45 -15.93 -0.69
CA ALA A 93 0.81 -16.13 -1.42
C ALA A 93 1.91 -15.26 -0.81
N LYS A 94 2.09 -15.35 0.51
CA LYS A 94 2.96 -14.45 1.27
C LYS A 94 4.39 -14.38 0.75
N ALA A 95 5.00 -15.53 0.50
CA ALA A 95 6.41 -15.56 0.07
C ALA A 95 6.59 -14.89 -1.30
N THR A 96 5.70 -15.20 -2.25
CA THR A 96 5.78 -14.64 -3.61
C THR A 96 5.46 -13.14 -3.59
N THR A 97 4.43 -12.73 -2.86
CA THR A 97 4.04 -11.33 -2.73
C THR A 97 5.19 -10.53 -2.11
N LYS A 98 5.78 -11.06 -1.04
CA LYS A 98 6.91 -10.42 -0.37
C LYS A 98 8.09 -10.24 -1.33
N ALA A 99 8.41 -11.28 -2.11
CA ALA A 99 9.50 -11.21 -3.09
C ALA A 99 9.23 -10.15 -4.15
N GLN A 100 8.00 -10.08 -4.67
CA GLN A 100 7.63 -9.10 -5.69
C GLN A 100 7.72 -7.67 -5.15
N LEU A 101 7.18 -7.41 -3.96
CA LEU A 101 7.18 -6.07 -3.39
C LEU A 101 8.58 -5.64 -2.94
N LYS A 102 9.39 -6.59 -2.50
CA LYS A 102 10.79 -6.31 -2.19
C LYS A 102 11.53 -5.80 -3.44
N ARG A 103 11.32 -6.45 -4.60
CA ARG A 103 11.89 -5.98 -5.86
C ARG A 103 11.32 -4.62 -6.26
N THR A 104 10.03 -4.41 -6.01
CA THR A 104 9.34 -3.17 -6.38
C THR A 104 9.91 -1.98 -5.63
N TYR A 105 10.22 -2.13 -4.35
CA TYR A 105 10.65 -1.01 -3.50
C TYR A 105 12.16 -0.85 -3.37
N LYS A 106 12.91 -1.90 -3.64
CA LYS A 106 14.37 -1.86 -3.48
C LYS A 106 15.00 -0.77 -4.34
N GLY A 107 15.83 0.06 -3.71
CA GLY A 107 16.54 1.12 -4.42
C GLY A 107 15.75 2.39 -4.67
N LEU A 108 14.54 2.52 -4.14
CA LEU A 108 13.70 3.70 -4.33
C LEU A 108 13.87 4.78 -3.26
N ASN A 109 14.83 4.62 -2.36
CA ASN A 109 15.07 5.54 -1.24
C ASN A 109 13.89 5.62 -0.26
N VAL A 110 13.07 4.58 -0.20
CA VAL A 110 12.02 4.44 0.81
C VAL A 110 12.43 3.32 1.76
N GLU A 111 12.16 3.51 3.05
CA GLU A 111 12.28 2.42 4.01
C GLU A 111 11.03 1.57 3.93
N PHE A 112 11.18 0.25 3.89
CA PHE A 112 10.02 -0.62 3.84
C PHE A 112 10.19 -1.82 4.75
N THR A 113 9.08 -2.34 5.23
CA THR A 113 9.06 -3.53 6.09
C THR A 113 7.84 -4.37 5.77
N PHE A 114 7.92 -5.64 6.15
CA PHE A 114 6.80 -6.57 6.03
C PHE A 114 6.39 -6.97 7.43
N VAL A 115 5.10 -6.86 7.72
CA VAL A 115 4.54 -7.20 9.03
C VAL A 115 3.35 -8.12 8.86
N GLU A 116 2.96 -8.79 9.92
CA GLU A 116 1.84 -9.72 9.86
C GLU A 116 0.50 -9.00 10.00
N LEU A 117 0.37 -8.08 10.96
CA LEU A 117 -0.89 -7.41 11.28
C LEU A 117 -0.82 -5.91 11.05
N ILE A 118 -1.97 -5.29 10.78
CA ILE A 118 -2.03 -3.85 10.56
C ILE A 118 -1.59 -3.08 11.81
N GLU A 119 -1.83 -3.62 13.00
CA GLU A 119 -1.38 -3.01 14.25
C GLU A 119 0.15 -2.90 14.29
N ASN A 120 0.84 -3.90 13.75
CA ASN A 120 2.31 -3.87 13.67
C ASN A 120 2.80 -2.78 12.73
N ALA A 121 2.08 -2.56 11.62
CA ALA A 121 2.40 -1.49 10.67
C ALA A 121 2.25 -0.12 11.33
N VAL A 122 1.13 0.09 12.01
CA VAL A 122 0.87 1.35 12.72
C VAL A 122 1.96 1.61 13.76
N GLU A 123 2.30 0.60 14.55
CA GLU A 123 3.32 0.70 15.59
C GLU A 123 4.69 1.09 15.01
N TRP A 124 5.08 0.44 13.91
CA TRP A 124 6.34 0.74 13.24
C TRP A 124 6.39 2.19 12.73
N LEU A 125 5.29 2.65 12.13
CA LEU A 125 5.22 4.00 11.56
C LEU A 125 5.14 5.07 12.65
N VAL A 126 4.39 4.82 13.71
CA VAL A 126 4.35 5.74 14.87
C VAL A 126 5.75 5.84 15.48
N GLY A 127 6.48 4.73 15.54
CA GLY A 127 7.86 4.71 16.02
C GLY A 127 8.81 5.57 15.17
N HIS A 128 8.46 5.81 13.89
CA HIS A 128 9.21 6.68 13.00
C HIS A 128 8.71 8.13 12.99
N GLY A 129 7.77 8.45 13.88
CA GLY A 129 7.30 9.83 14.07
C GLY A 129 6.08 10.22 13.24
N PHE A 130 5.45 9.28 12.55
CA PHE A 130 4.25 9.58 11.77
C PHE A 130 3.01 9.66 12.66
N ASN A 131 2.12 10.57 12.32
CA ASN A 131 0.86 10.75 13.01
C ASN A 131 -0.23 9.95 12.29
N ILE A 132 -0.62 8.83 12.86
CA ILE A 132 -1.61 7.93 12.26
C ILE A 132 -2.96 8.14 12.92
N ASP A 133 -4.00 8.40 12.11
CA ASP A 133 -5.36 8.56 12.60
C ASP A 133 -5.99 7.18 12.82
N LEU A 134 -6.04 6.75 14.07
CA LEU A 134 -6.54 5.41 14.44
C LEU A 134 -8.02 5.24 14.14
N GLU A 135 -8.81 6.30 14.20
CA GLU A 135 -10.23 6.22 13.86
C GLU A 135 -10.40 5.90 12.38
N SER A 136 -9.63 6.57 11.52
CA SER A 136 -9.65 6.29 10.08
C SER A 136 -9.17 4.87 9.77
N ILE A 137 -8.18 4.36 10.51
CA ILE A 137 -7.72 2.97 10.39
C ILE A 137 -8.90 2.02 10.70
N SER A 138 -9.61 2.26 11.80
CA SER A 138 -10.76 1.43 12.19
C SER A 138 -11.86 1.45 11.14
N LEU A 139 -12.14 2.62 10.56
CA LEU A 139 -13.13 2.74 9.50
C LEU A 139 -12.70 1.99 8.24
N HIS A 140 -11.42 2.04 7.90
CA HIS A 140 -10.88 1.29 6.76
C HIS A 140 -11.05 -0.22 6.98
N VAL A 141 -10.68 -0.72 8.16
CA VAL A 141 -10.81 -2.14 8.51
C VAL A 141 -12.28 -2.57 8.45
N ALA A 142 -13.20 -1.75 8.95
CA ALA A 142 -14.63 -2.04 8.91
C ALA A 142 -15.15 -2.11 7.47
N LYS A 143 -14.69 -1.19 6.60
CA LYS A 143 -15.06 -1.17 5.20
C LYS A 143 -14.58 -2.43 4.47
N VAL A 144 -13.36 -2.86 4.77
CA VAL A 144 -12.80 -4.10 4.22
C VAL A 144 -13.61 -5.31 4.67
N ALA A 145 -13.99 -5.36 5.94
CA ALA A 145 -14.76 -6.48 6.51
C ALA A 145 -16.17 -6.59 5.92
N SER A 146 -16.70 -5.50 5.37
CA SER A 146 -18.06 -5.48 4.79
C SER A 146 -18.10 -5.94 3.33
N LYS A 147 -16.98 -6.25 2.74
CA LYS A 147 -16.89 -6.68 1.34
C LYS A 147 -17.22 -8.14 1.12
#